data_987c513dd094a8d235a6325b18cce1f8
#
_entry.id   987c513dd094a8d235a6325b18cce1f8
#
_cell.length_a   1.000
_cell.length_b   1.000
_cell.length_c   1.000
_cell.angle_alpha   90.00
_cell.angle_beta   90.00
_cell.angle_gamma   90.00
#
_symmetry.space_group_name_H-M   'P 1'
#
loop_
_entity.id
_entity.type
_entity.pdbx_description
1 polymer ?
#
loop_
_entity_poly.entity_id
_entity_poly.type
_entity_poly.pdbx_seq_one_letter_code
_entity_poly.pdbx_strand_id
1 'polypeptide(L)'
;MCLVRARPVKAAPLADVGVILATTVDRSRLPEGVRAGIGAAESPDRSWRQARTALRFTTPRRPVVHYDGLRALALLAQVPQDTVRDNADVAAIARIAGNPEDLETLDTYCTTGSLRRAADLLHLHHSSVARRLEQIAKALDIELTEPTGLLRARLALTAWRLLDG
;
A
#
# COMPACT_ATOMS: atom_id res chain seq x y z
N MET A 1 -12.91 0.72 5.15
CA MET A 1 -13.46 1.33 6.40
C MET A 1 -12.54 2.44 6.87
N CYS A 2 -13.09 3.61 7.17
CA CYS A 2 -12.33 4.74 7.73
C CYS A 2 -12.65 4.90 9.21
N LEU A 3 -11.61 4.95 10.04
CA LEU A 3 -11.72 5.12 11.49
C LEU A 3 -11.26 6.54 11.86
N VAL A 4 -12.13 7.26 12.54
CA VAL A 4 -11.91 8.65 12.96
C VAL A 4 -11.99 8.71 14.48
N ARG A 5 -11.05 9.43 15.11
CA ARG A 5 -11.01 9.59 16.55
C ARG A 5 -12.09 10.56 17.02
N ALA A 6 -13.06 10.10 17.80
CA ALA A 6 -14.10 10.93 18.43
C ALA A 6 -14.78 10.24 19.63
N ARG A 7 -15.51 11.02 20.46
CA ARG A 7 -16.43 10.53 21.50
C ARG A 7 -17.85 11.04 21.16
N PRO A 8 -18.91 10.26 21.29
CA PRO A 8 -18.99 8.81 21.50
C PRO A 8 -18.69 8.01 20.21
N VAL A 9 -18.59 6.67 20.31
CA VAL A 9 -18.47 5.80 19.15
C VAL A 9 -19.73 5.92 18.29
N LYS A 10 -19.55 6.31 17.02
CA LYS A 10 -20.61 6.35 16.02
C LYS A 10 -20.13 5.64 14.77
N ALA A 11 -21.01 4.90 14.12
CA ALA A 11 -20.74 4.24 12.87
C ALA A 11 -21.81 4.63 11.85
N ALA A 12 -21.40 4.91 10.61
CA ALA A 12 -22.29 5.19 9.50
C ALA A 12 -21.63 4.79 8.18
N PRO A 13 -22.41 4.37 7.17
CA PRO A 13 -21.91 4.32 5.80
C PRO A 13 -21.77 5.74 5.26
N LEU A 14 -20.71 5.98 4.51
CA LEU A 14 -20.48 7.23 3.79
C LEU A 14 -19.87 6.91 2.43
N ALA A 15 -20.68 7.09 1.37
CA ALA A 15 -20.35 6.64 0.03
C ALA A 15 -20.06 5.12 -0.01
N ASP A 16 -18.88 4.74 -0.43
CA ASP A 16 -18.40 3.35 -0.59
C ASP A 16 -17.70 2.77 0.64
N VAL A 17 -17.60 3.56 1.72
CA VAL A 17 -16.87 3.15 2.93
C VAL A 17 -17.73 3.23 4.19
N GLY A 18 -17.50 2.30 5.12
CA GLY A 18 -17.99 2.43 6.49
C GLY A 18 -17.10 3.35 7.30
N VAL A 19 -17.69 4.30 8.02
CA VAL A 19 -16.97 5.24 8.90
C VAL A 19 -17.28 4.92 10.35
N ILE A 20 -16.24 4.81 11.16
CA ILE A 20 -16.37 4.66 12.61
C ILE A 20 -15.64 5.81 13.30
N LEU A 21 -16.37 6.57 14.10
CA LEU A 21 -15.82 7.56 15.00
C LEU A 21 -15.57 6.92 16.37
N ALA A 22 -14.32 6.85 16.80
CA ALA A 22 -13.94 6.21 18.05
C ALA A 22 -12.81 6.97 18.74
N THR A 23 -12.75 6.90 20.07
CA THR A 23 -11.64 7.46 20.86
C THR A 23 -10.39 6.62 20.77
N THR A 24 -10.55 5.32 20.60
CA THR A 24 -9.47 4.35 20.47
C THR A 24 -9.83 3.34 19.40
N VAL A 25 -8.83 2.79 18.73
CA VAL A 25 -9.01 1.74 17.73
C VAL A 25 -8.32 0.47 18.22
N ASP A 26 -9.14 -0.54 18.51
CA ASP A 26 -8.66 -1.88 18.79
C ASP A 26 -8.66 -2.70 17.50
N ARG A 27 -7.45 -2.99 17.00
CA ARG A 27 -7.27 -3.73 15.74
C ARG A 27 -7.77 -5.18 15.82
N SER A 28 -7.74 -5.78 17.01
CA SER A 28 -8.19 -7.16 17.22
C SER A 28 -9.68 -7.35 17.00
N ARG A 29 -10.43 -6.25 17.03
CA ARG A 29 -11.89 -6.24 16.80
C ARG A 29 -12.30 -5.98 15.35
N LEU A 30 -11.34 -5.77 14.46
CA LEU A 30 -11.65 -5.61 13.04
C LEU A 30 -11.93 -7.00 12.44
N PRO A 31 -13.03 -7.18 11.70
CA PRO A 31 -13.31 -8.45 11.02
C PRO A 31 -12.18 -8.82 10.04
N GLU A 32 -11.96 -10.12 9.87
CA GLU A 32 -11.02 -10.61 8.85
C GLU A 32 -11.40 -10.11 7.46
N GLY A 33 -10.39 -9.79 6.64
CA GLY A 33 -10.59 -9.28 5.28
C GLY A 33 -10.99 -7.81 5.19
N VAL A 34 -11.26 -7.12 6.30
CA VAL A 34 -11.59 -5.69 6.30
C VAL A 34 -10.31 -4.86 6.16
N ARG A 35 -10.30 -3.96 5.17
CA ARG A 35 -9.27 -2.91 5.04
C ARG A 35 -9.72 -1.67 5.81
N ALA A 36 -8.80 -1.08 6.58
CA ALA A 36 -9.09 0.10 7.40
C ALA A 36 -7.97 1.15 7.35
N GLY A 37 -8.37 2.39 7.07
CA GLY A 37 -7.52 3.57 7.26
C GLY A 37 -7.89 4.29 8.55
N ILE A 38 -6.88 4.72 9.31
CA ILE A 38 -7.06 5.37 10.61
C ILE A 38 -6.46 6.76 10.56
N GLY A 39 -7.30 7.78 10.79
CA GLY A 39 -6.88 9.15 11.06
C GLY A 39 -6.85 9.42 12.56
N ALA A 40 -5.99 10.34 12.98
CA ALA A 40 -5.77 10.65 14.40
C ALA A 40 -5.77 12.16 14.70
N ALA A 41 -6.24 13.00 13.76
CA ALA A 41 -6.32 14.44 14.00
C ALA A 41 -7.43 14.79 15.02
N GLU A 42 -7.26 15.89 15.72
CA GLU A 42 -8.22 16.38 16.71
C GLU A 42 -9.56 16.77 16.07
N SER A 43 -9.54 17.40 14.88
CA SER A 43 -10.76 17.74 14.16
C SER A 43 -11.30 16.53 13.39
N PRO A 44 -12.60 16.22 13.46
CA PRO A 44 -13.21 15.10 12.74
C PRO A 44 -13.00 15.14 11.23
N ASP A 45 -13.10 16.34 10.63
CA ASP A 45 -12.89 16.56 9.20
C ASP A 45 -11.46 16.23 8.75
N ARG A 46 -10.46 16.70 9.49
CA ARG A 46 -9.05 16.38 9.23
C ARG A 46 -8.76 14.90 9.45
N SER A 47 -9.30 14.33 10.52
CA SER A 47 -9.16 12.90 10.82
C SER A 47 -9.80 12.03 9.73
N TRP A 48 -10.94 12.45 9.18
CA TRP A 48 -11.58 11.80 8.04
C TRP A 48 -10.69 11.81 6.79
N ARG A 49 -10.14 12.97 6.41
CA ARG A 49 -9.22 13.06 5.26
C ARG A 49 -7.98 12.18 5.45
N GLN A 50 -7.43 12.16 6.67
CA GLN A 50 -6.32 11.29 7.02
C GLN A 50 -6.69 9.80 6.91
N ALA A 51 -7.85 9.40 7.42
CA ALA A 51 -8.31 8.02 7.37
C ALA A 51 -8.54 7.56 5.91
N ARG A 52 -9.14 8.40 5.08
CA ARG A 52 -9.31 8.11 3.64
C ARG A 52 -7.96 7.97 2.93
N THR A 53 -7.01 8.86 3.20
CA THR A 53 -5.66 8.74 2.66
C THR A 53 -5.01 7.44 3.10
N ALA A 54 -5.07 7.11 4.40
CA ALA A 54 -4.48 5.89 4.94
C ALA A 54 -5.12 4.61 4.35
N LEU A 55 -6.43 4.63 4.08
CA LEU A 55 -7.13 3.50 3.47
C LEU A 55 -6.57 3.13 2.09
N ARG A 56 -6.18 4.11 1.28
CA ARG A 56 -5.57 3.90 -0.03
C ARG A 56 -4.22 3.16 0.03
N PHE A 57 -3.52 3.22 1.16
CA PHE A 57 -2.26 2.51 1.39
C PHE A 57 -2.42 1.11 1.99
N THR A 58 -3.65 0.63 2.14
CA THR A 58 -3.89 -0.73 2.63
C THR A 58 -3.58 -1.76 1.55
N THR A 59 -3.06 -2.90 1.97
CA THR A 59 -2.82 -4.06 1.11
C THR A 59 -3.34 -5.32 1.81
N PRO A 60 -3.50 -6.47 1.12
CA PRO A 60 -3.87 -7.72 1.78
C PRO A 60 -2.93 -8.09 2.94
N ARG A 61 -1.63 -7.80 2.81
CA ARG A 61 -0.62 -8.05 3.87
C ARG A 61 -0.61 -6.97 4.95
N ARG A 62 -1.14 -5.78 4.66
CA ARG A 62 -1.24 -4.64 5.57
C ARG A 62 -2.65 -4.06 5.53
N PRO A 63 -3.64 -4.78 6.05
CA PRO A 63 -5.05 -4.38 5.92
C PRO A 63 -5.41 -3.14 6.76
N VAL A 64 -4.60 -2.80 7.76
CA VAL A 64 -4.84 -1.62 8.62
C VAL A 64 -3.66 -0.67 8.54
N VAL A 65 -3.93 0.58 8.17
CA VAL A 65 -2.93 1.63 8.04
C VAL A 65 -3.33 2.85 8.87
N HIS A 66 -2.41 3.33 9.71
CA HIS A 66 -2.53 4.61 10.39
C HIS A 66 -1.88 5.71 9.55
N TYR A 67 -2.56 6.85 9.44
CA TYR A 67 -2.04 7.99 8.70
C TYR A 67 -0.68 8.47 9.22
N ASP A 68 -0.51 8.55 10.53
CA ASP A 68 0.73 8.98 11.16
C ASP A 68 1.91 8.06 10.83
N GLY A 69 1.64 6.78 10.54
CA GLY A 69 2.65 5.81 10.12
C GLY A 69 3.08 5.94 8.66
N LEU A 70 2.34 6.71 7.84
CA LEU A 70 2.71 6.95 6.45
C LEU A 70 3.88 7.93 6.31
N ARG A 71 3.95 8.93 7.20
CA ARG A 71 5.00 9.96 7.16
C ARG A 71 5.13 10.54 5.74
N ALA A 72 6.34 10.54 5.17
CA ALA A 72 6.59 11.04 3.83
C ALA A 72 5.81 10.30 2.72
N LEU A 73 5.42 9.04 2.94
CA LEU A 73 4.62 8.31 1.96
C LEU A 73 3.24 8.95 1.71
N ALA A 74 2.69 9.68 2.70
CA ALA A 74 1.42 10.39 2.52
C ALA A 74 1.48 11.44 1.39
N LEU A 75 2.68 11.94 1.05
CA LEU A 75 2.88 12.88 -0.06
C LEU A 75 2.51 12.26 -1.41
N LEU A 76 2.70 10.95 -1.60
CA LEU A 76 2.32 10.27 -2.84
C LEU A 76 0.82 10.36 -3.12
N ALA A 77 0.00 10.39 -2.08
CA ALA A 77 -1.44 10.53 -2.23
C ALA A 77 -1.89 11.94 -2.68
N GLN A 78 -0.97 12.91 -2.68
CA GLN A 78 -1.22 14.30 -3.15
C GLN A 78 -0.81 14.48 -4.62
N VAL A 79 -0.11 13.52 -5.22
CA VAL A 79 0.26 13.59 -6.64
C VAL A 79 -0.99 13.41 -7.48
N PRO A 80 -1.25 14.30 -8.48
CA PRO A 80 -2.38 14.15 -9.39
C PRO A 80 -2.35 12.79 -10.11
N GLN A 81 -3.52 12.18 -10.28
CA GLN A 81 -3.61 10.83 -10.86
C GLN A 81 -3.13 10.75 -12.31
N ASP A 82 -3.33 11.80 -13.10
CA ASP A 82 -2.80 11.93 -14.45
C ASP A 82 -1.27 11.89 -14.46
N THR A 83 -0.63 12.69 -13.59
CA THR A 83 0.84 12.66 -13.39
C THR A 83 1.34 11.26 -13.01
N VAL A 84 0.59 10.54 -12.17
CA VAL A 84 0.95 9.17 -11.77
C VAL A 84 0.80 8.22 -12.95
N ARG A 85 -0.28 8.32 -13.74
CA ARG A 85 -0.51 7.45 -14.92
C ARG A 85 0.53 7.64 -16.01
N ASP A 86 1.00 8.88 -16.20
CA ASP A 86 1.99 9.25 -17.22
C ASP A 86 3.43 8.85 -16.83
N ASN A 87 3.64 8.39 -15.60
CA ASN A 87 4.96 7.97 -15.13
C ASN A 87 5.35 6.60 -15.73
N ALA A 88 6.52 6.53 -16.37
CA ALA A 88 6.99 5.33 -17.07
C ALA A 88 7.14 4.11 -16.14
N ASP A 89 7.65 4.31 -14.91
CA ASP A 89 7.81 3.20 -13.94
C ASP A 89 6.43 2.69 -13.48
N VAL A 90 5.45 3.57 -13.28
CA VAL A 90 4.07 3.19 -12.93
C VAL A 90 3.39 2.44 -14.08
N ALA A 91 3.57 2.89 -15.31
CA ALA A 91 3.07 2.19 -16.50
C ALA A 91 3.69 0.79 -16.64
N ALA A 92 4.98 0.65 -16.28
CA ALA A 92 5.64 -0.64 -16.26
C ALA A 92 5.07 -1.58 -15.19
N ILE A 93 4.78 -1.08 -13.99
CA ILE A 93 4.06 -1.84 -12.94
C ILE A 93 2.69 -2.30 -13.45
N ALA A 94 1.92 -1.43 -14.12
CA ALA A 94 0.62 -1.80 -14.68
C ALA A 94 0.71 -2.98 -15.68
N ARG A 95 1.80 -3.07 -16.46
CA ARG A 95 2.01 -4.19 -17.39
C ARG A 95 2.24 -5.52 -16.67
N ILE A 96 2.97 -5.54 -15.54
CA ILE A 96 3.21 -6.78 -14.77
C ILE A 96 2.03 -7.12 -13.85
N ALA A 97 1.11 -6.18 -13.61
CA ALA A 97 -0.03 -6.37 -12.73
C ALA A 97 -1.02 -7.44 -13.22
N GLY A 98 -0.96 -7.83 -14.49
CA GLY A 98 -1.69 -8.96 -15.04
C GLY A 98 -1.31 -10.32 -14.41
N ASN A 99 -0.13 -10.40 -13.77
CA ASN A 99 0.29 -11.57 -13.00
C ASN A 99 0.36 -11.22 -11.50
N PRO A 100 -0.63 -11.65 -10.69
CA PRO A 100 -0.65 -11.36 -9.26
C PRO A 100 0.58 -11.87 -8.49
N GLU A 101 1.19 -12.97 -8.94
CA GLU A 101 2.38 -13.54 -8.31
C GLU A 101 3.61 -12.66 -8.51
N ASP A 102 3.72 -11.96 -9.64
CA ASP A 102 4.82 -11.03 -9.89
C ASP A 102 4.70 -9.79 -9.01
N LEU A 103 3.48 -9.24 -8.89
CA LEU A 103 3.23 -8.14 -7.96
C LEU A 103 3.54 -8.51 -6.51
N GLU A 104 3.13 -9.71 -6.08
CA GLU A 104 3.38 -10.19 -4.73
C GLU A 104 4.88 -10.39 -4.48
N THR A 105 5.59 -10.93 -5.45
CA THR A 105 7.04 -11.14 -5.39
C THR A 105 7.77 -9.79 -5.29
N LEU A 106 7.42 -8.84 -6.15
CA LEU A 106 8.00 -7.49 -6.13
C LEU A 106 7.73 -6.79 -4.80
N ASP A 107 6.48 -6.81 -4.32
CA ASP A 107 6.09 -6.17 -3.05
C ASP A 107 6.84 -6.75 -1.86
N THR A 108 6.95 -8.08 -1.82
CA THR A 108 7.66 -8.78 -0.75
C THR A 108 9.16 -8.45 -0.79
N TYR A 109 9.76 -8.41 -1.97
CA TYR A 109 11.16 -8.02 -2.13
C TYR A 109 11.39 -6.55 -1.76
N CYS A 110 10.56 -5.63 -2.24
CA CYS A 110 10.63 -4.21 -1.88
C CYS A 110 10.48 -3.96 -0.38
N THR A 111 9.71 -4.81 0.31
CA THR A 111 9.48 -4.68 1.76
C THR A 111 10.64 -5.22 2.58
N THR A 112 11.25 -6.33 2.14
CA THR A 112 12.30 -7.03 2.89
C THR A 112 13.72 -6.56 2.54
N GLY A 113 13.92 -6.06 1.31
CA GLY A 113 15.24 -5.75 0.75
C GLY A 113 16.15 -6.98 0.64
N SER A 114 15.59 -8.19 0.70
CA SER A 114 16.38 -9.42 0.78
C SER A 114 15.68 -10.56 0.03
N LEU A 115 16.39 -11.15 -0.94
CA LEU A 115 15.93 -12.31 -1.69
C LEU A 115 15.57 -13.48 -0.77
N ARG A 116 16.41 -13.78 0.21
CA ARG A 116 16.20 -14.88 1.16
C ARG A 116 14.94 -14.66 1.99
N ARG A 117 14.79 -13.48 2.59
CA ARG A 117 13.59 -13.14 3.37
C ARG A 117 12.32 -13.12 2.52
N ALA A 118 12.42 -12.65 1.28
CA ALA A 118 11.28 -12.68 0.35
C ALA A 118 10.87 -14.12 0.04
N ALA A 119 11.83 -15.02 -0.21
CA ALA A 119 11.59 -16.44 -0.46
C ALA A 119 10.91 -17.12 0.75
N ASP A 120 11.40 -16.86 1.97
CA ASP A 120 10.83 -17.40 3.20
C ASP A 120 9.36 -16.95 3.38
N LEU A 121 9.07 -15.66 3.15
CA LEU A 121 7.71 -15.10 3.28
C LEU A 121 6.75 -15.56 2.19
N LEU A 122 7.27 -15.87 1.00
CA LEU A 122 6.47 -16.39 -0.12
C LEU A 122 6.33 -17.92 -0.09
N HIS A 123 7.02 -18.61 0.83
CA HIS A 123 7.11 -20.07 0.91
C HIS A 123 7.61 -20.68 -0.41
N LEU A 124 8.57 -19.99 -1.07
CA LEU A 124 9.17 -20.40 -2.32
C LEU A 124 10.68 -20.66 -2.16
N HIS A 125 11.23 -21.47 -3.07
CA HIS A 125 12.69 -21.63 -3.14
C HIS A 125 13.33 -20.32 -3.64
N HIS A 126 14.50 -19.97 -3.07
CA HIS A 126 15.18 -18.70 -3.39
C HIS A 126 15.51 -18.55 -4.89
N SER A 127 15.84 -19.65 -5.59
CA SER A 127 16.10 -19.59 -7.05
C SER A 127 14.85 -19.26 -7.86
N SER A 128 13.66 -19.69 -7.42
CA SER A 128 12.39 -19.36 -8.08
C SER A 128 12.08 -17.88 -7.94
N VAL A 129 12.30 -17.32 -6.74
CA VAL A 129 12.13 -15.90 -6.47
C VAL A 129 13.15 -15.07 -7.25
N ALA A 130 14.43 -15.51 -7.28
CA ALA A 130 15.48 -14.83 -8.04
C ALA A 130 15.13 -14.74 -9.53
N ARG A 131 14.76 -15.86 -10.16
CA ARG A 131 14.34 -15.91 -11.56
C ARG A 131 13.15 -14.98 -11.84
N ARG A 132 12.16 -14.95 -10.94
CA ARG A 132 10.98 -14.08 -11.09
C ARG A 132 11.38 -12.61 -10.97
N LEU A 133 12.23 -12.25 -10.00
CA LEU A 133 12.74 -10.88 -9.86
C LEU A 133 13.56 -10.42 -11.07
N GLU A 134 14.35 -11.31 -11.70
CA GLU A 134 15.07 -10.99 -12.94
C GLU A 134 14.09 -10.69 -14.10
N GLN A 135 12.99 -11.44 -14.21
CA GLN A 135 11.96 -11.19 -15.21
C GLN A 135 11.24 -9.86 -14.95
N ILE A 136 10.91 -9.58 -13.69
CA ILE A 136 10.30 -8.31 -13.26
C ILE A 136 11.26 -7.15 -13.55
N ALA A 137 12.52 -7.26 -13.16
CA ALA A 137 13.54 -6.23 -13.39
C ALA A 137 13.66 -5.86 -14.89
N LYS A 138 13.67 -6.86 -15.78
CA LYS A 138 13.67 -6.66 -17.22
C LYS A 138 12.38 -5.97 -17.71
N ALA A 139 11.22 -6.38 -17.19
CA ALA A 139 9.94 -5.80 -17.59
C ALA A 139 9.79 -4.34 -17.13
N LEU A 140 10.40 -3.98 -16.01
CA LEU A 140 10.40 -2.63 -15.45
C LEU A 140 11.53 -1.75 -16.00
N ASP A 141 12.54 -2.33 -16.64
CA ASP A 141 13.79 -1.65 -16.97
C ASP A 141 14.44 -1.00 -15.75
N ILE A 142 14.52 -1.76 -14.66
CA ILE A 142 15.04 -1.34 -13.35
C ILE A 142 16.00 -2.39 -12.81
N GLU A 143 17.18 -1.96 -12.38
CA GLU A 143 18.10 -2.82 -11.63
C GLU A 143 17.67 -2.90 -10.16
N LEU A 144 16.94 -3.98 -9.81
CA LEU A 144 16.35 -4.15 -8.47
C LEU A 144 17.37 -4.39 -7.35
N THR A 145 18.60 -4.76 -7.69
CA THR A 145 19.69 -4.95 -6.72
C THR A 145 20.34 -3.63 -6.31
N GLU A 146 20.18 -2.60 -7.13
CA GLU A 146 20.68 -1.27 -6.83
C GLU A 146 19.71 -0.50 -5.91
N PRO A 147 20.23 0.26 -4.92
CA PRO A 147 19.37 1.01 -3.99
C PRO A 147 18.37 1.94 -4.68
N THR A 148 18.82 2.65 -5.73
CA THR A 148 17.97 3.57 -6.50
C THR A 148 16.89 2.79 -7.29
N GLY A 149 17.23 1.65 -7.88
CA GLY A 149 16.31 0.79 -8.60
C GLY A 149 15.22 0.24 -7.68
N LEU A 150 15.63 -0.27 -6.51
CA LEU A 150 14.69 -0.75 -5.50
C LEU A 150 13.76 0.35 -5.01
N LEU A 151 14.26 1.57 -4.79
CA LEU A 151 13.46 2.72 -4.41
C LEU A 151 12.45 3.10 -5.51
N ARG A 152 12.88 3.17 -6.78
CA ARG A 152 12.00 3.44 -7.93
C ARG A 152 10.87 2.41 -8.00
N ALA A 153 11.21 1.12 -7.96
CA ALA A 153 10.22 0.04 -8.00
C ALA A 153 9.20 0.13 -6.85
N ARG A 154 9.66 0.41 -5.63
CA ARG A 154 8.80 0.58 -4.46
C ARG A 154 7.88 1.79 -4.58
N LEU A 155 8.38 2.92 -5.04
CA LEU A 155 7.58 4.13 -5.26
C LEU A 155 6.55 3.91 -6.36
N ALA A 156 6.96 3.33 -7.50
CA ALA A 156 6.08 3.04 -8.63
C ALA A 156 4.94 2.07 -8.23
N LEU A 157 5.27 0.99 -7.52
CA LEU A 157 4.27 0.03 -7.02
C LEU A 157 3.28 0.68 -6.06
N THR A 158 3.77 1.56 -5.16
CA THR A 158 2.91 2.29 -4.23
C THR A 158 2.01 3.27 -4.98
N ALA A 159 2.56 4.04 -5.90
CA ALA A 159 1.82 5.01 -6.70
C ALA A 159 0.77 4.33 -7.60
N TRP A 160 1.12 3.22 -8.24
CA TRP A 160 0.17 2.42 -9.04
C TRP A 160 -1.03 1.97 -8.19
N ARG A 161 -0.81 1.44 -6.98
CA ARG A 161 -1.90 1.05 -6.06
C ARG A 161 -2.79 2.21 -5.65
N LEU A 162 -2.25 3.43 -5.62
CA LEU A 162 -3.04 4.63 -5.31
C LEU A 162 -3.94 5.08 -6.47
N LEU A 163 -3.80 4.54 -7.68
CA LEU A 163 -4.71 4.81 -8.80
C LEU A 163 -6.05 4.10 -8.65
N ASP A 164 -6.06 2.90 -8.04
CA ASP A 164 -7.24 2.02 -7.91
C ASP A 164 -7.98 2.20 -6.58
N GLY A 165 -7.56 3.17 -5.74
CA GLY A 165 -8.08 3.39 -4.38
C GLY A 165 -8.90 4.64 -4.18
#